data_6acff3adafa36c6440b7c44c170c85ac
#
_entry.id   6acff3adafa36c6440b7c44c170c85ac
#
_cell.length_a   1.000
_cell.length_b   1.000
_cell.length_c   1.000
_cell.angle_alpha   90.00
_cell.angle_beta   90.00
_cell.angle_gamma   90.00
#
_symmetry.space_group_name_H-M   'P 1'
#
loop_
_entity.id
_entity.type
_entity.pdbx_description
1 polymer ?
#
loop_
_entity_poly.entity_id
_entity_poly.type
_entity_poly.pdbx_seq_one_letter_code
_entity_poly.pdbx_strand_id
1 'polypeptide(L)'
;LEGEVRFEPNRDLDHSVSEDIVKSIVVTSSDFDNDSLTSTITLTITDGDNPTIDVIPSVTLSETNLTDGSAPSGSAVSSTQTITFTNQSDDVFRFRIEPTEFNTNDDLKSNGLAVELREDPAGSGDYIGFTTSATNVETTVFTLSFSSTTLGEYTFTLLEALDHQNARGNNDLSFDLPVYAVDSDGDDSLMSPLSVTIGDDVQIMQDDTLDIVEPTVADLAAGTVTTSTIDVMPNQSADGATITQFTYDGQLRTLDPNDNGEQQFSFTEGELFITLQGDVRFEPNRNLDHALNEDIVKLIVVTSSDSDNDVLTSTVTLTITDGDIPTIDAVPSVTLSETNLNDGSAPSGSAVSQTETITYTNQSDDVTGFRIEPTEFNTGGTLKSNGLVVELKADPTTPGGYIGYVTDGSSVETNVFTISFSDTNLGQYTFTLLEALDHADGLLNNNLNFDLPVYAVDSDGDDSLVSQLNVTIGDDVQIMQGGVLDITEPNLSDGTITTNTIDVMPEQSADGATITQFT
;
A
#
# COMPACT_ATOMS: atom_id res chain seq x y z
N LEU A 1 -0.70 103.06 -18.75
CA LEU A 1 0.01 101.94 -18.18
C LEU A 1 0.55 102.39 -16.82
N GLU A 2 -0.09 101.92 -15.71
CA GLU A 2 0.19 102.38 -14.33
C GLU A 2 1.38 101.61 -13.66
N GLY A 3 2.13 100.81 -14.41
CA GLY A 3 3.33 100.11 -13.92
C GLY A 3 3.06 98.84 -13.12
N GLU A 4 1.81 98.31 -13.16
CA GLU A 4 1.51 97.00 -12.55
C GLU A 4 1.99 95.89 -13.46
N VAL A 5 2.69 94.93 -12.88
CA VAL A 5 3.14 93.67 -13.55
C VAL A 5 2.45 92.51 -12.85
N ARG A 6 1.74 91.69 -13.64
CA ARG A 6 1.10 90.42 -13.20
C ARG A 6 1.68 89.26 -13.99
N PHE A 7 1.95 88.17 -13.31
CA PHE A 7 2.35 86.91 -13.91
C PHE A 7 1.41 85.81 -13.42
N GLU A 8 0.99 84.94 -14.33
CA GLU A 8 0.20 83.75 -14.05
C GLU A 8 1.02 82.56 -14.53
N PRO A 9 1.51 81.71 -13.65
CA PRO A 9 2.28 80.54 -14.07
C PRO A 9 1.40 79.51 -14.75
N ASN A 10 1.94 78.80 -15.71
CA ASN A 10 1.32 77.61 -16.26
C ASN A 10 1.45 76.44 -15.24
N ARG A 11 0.66 75.41 -15.38
CA ARG A 11 0.78 74.16 -14.71
C ARG A 11 1.89 73.32 -15.37
N ASP A 12 2.43 72.31 -14.69
CA ASP A 12 3.41 71.34 -15.19
C ASP A 12 4.71 72.05 -15.66
N LEU A 13 5.27 72.87 -14.78
CA LEU A 13 6.52 73.50 -15.02
C LEU A 13 7.64 72.56 -14.58
N ASP A 14 8.75 72.55 -15.37
CA ASP A 14 9.91 71.70 -15.07
C ASP A 14 10.76 72.39 -14.00
N HIS A 15 10.53 72.02 -12.72
CA HIS A 15 11.34 72.39 -11.60
C HIS A 15 12.50 71.39 -11.48
N SER A 16 13.72 71.85 -11.16
CA SER A 16 14.75 70.94 -10.63
C SER A 16 14.28 70.49 -9.25
N VAL A 17 14.46 69.21 -8.93
CA VAL A 17 13.97 68.59 -7.68
C VAL A 17 14.06 69.58 -6.51
N SER A 18 12.89 70.01 -5.99
CA SER A 18 12.73 70.95 -4.86
C SER A 18 13.39 72.32 -5.05
N GLU A 19 13.63 72.81 -6.25
CA GLU A 19 14.20 74.14 -6.52
C GLU A 19 13.17 75.08 -7.19
N ASP A 20 13.12 76.32 -6.72
CA ASP A 20 12.27 77.35 -7.30
C ASP A 20 12.78 77.78 -8.69
N ILE A 21 11.87 78.00 -9.63
CA ILE A 21 12.19 78.68 -10.89
C ILE A 21 12.35 80.18 -10.62
N VAL A 22 13.57 80.68 -10.76
CA VAL A 22 13.86 82.10 -10.57
C VAL A 22 14.13 82.79 -11.91
N LYS A 23 13.32 83.80 -12.23
CA LYS A 23 13.45 84.62 -13.45
C LYS A 23 13.59 86.06 -13.10
N SER A 24 14.34 86.82 -13.91
CA SER A 24 14.50 88.24 -13.80
C SER A 24 13.67 88.94 -14.91
N ILE A 25 12.74 89.84 -14.54
CA ILE A 25 11.96 90.66 -15.43
C ILE A 25 12.47 92.04 -15.33
N VAL A 26 13.01 92.56 -16.41
CA VAL A 26 13.47 93.96 -16.50
C VAL A 26 12.37 94.82 -17.12
N VAL A 27 11.85 95.76 -16.37
CA VAL A 27 10.87 96.69 -16.81
C VAL A 27 11.51 98.05 -17.08
N THR A 28 11.31 98.60 -18.30
CA THR A 28 11.81 99.89 -18.69
C THR A 28 10.65 100.86 -18.84
N SER A 29 10.69 102.01 -18.20
CA SER A 29 9.79 103.10 -18.41
C SER A 29 10.55 104.22 -19.13
N SER A 30 9.84 104.94 -20.04
CA SER A 30 10.37 106.09 -20.73
C SER A 30 9.32 107.16 -20.67
N ASP A 31 9.75 108.42 -20.40
CA ASP A 31 8.86 109.62 -20.45
C ASP A 31 8.84 110.26 -21.83
N PHE A 32 8.21 111.42 -21.93
CA PHE A 32 7.96 112.12 -23.25
C PHE A 32 9.25 112.66 -23.88
N ASP A 33 10.26 112.93 -23.11
CA ASP A 33 11.53 113.46 -23.58
C ASP A 33 12.63 112.32 -23.69
N ASN A 34 12.19 111.00 -23.60
CA ASN A 34 12.96 109.80 -23.75
C ASN A 34 13.96 109.48 -22.56
N ASP A 35 13.72 110.07 -21.39
CA ASP A 35 14.41 109.65 -20.23
C ASP A 35 13.95 108.24 -19.80
N SER A 36 14.85 107.29 -19.75
CA SER A 36 14.52 105.87 -19.50
C SER A 36 15.07 105.43 -18.18
N LEU A 37 14.23 104.79 -17.34
CA LEU A 37 14.57 104.11 -16.11
C LEU A 37 14.21 102.66 -16.19
N THR A 38 15.03 101.85 -15.61
CA THR A 38 14.81 100.40 -15.55
C THR A 38 14.65 99.93 -14.07
N SER A 39 13.74 99.00 -13.89
CA SER A 39 13.59 98.29 -12.60
C SER A 39 13.60 96.81 -12.88
N THR A 40 14.23 96.04 -11.99
CA THR A 40 14.27 94.60 -12.08
C THR A 40 13.33 93.98 -11.06
N ILE A 41 12.45 93.15 -11.51
CA ILE A 41 11.56 92.32 -10.69
C ILE A 41 12.12 90.90 -10.70
N THR A 42 12.36 90.36 -9.53
CA THR A 42 12.64 88.92 -9.41
C THR A 42 11.33 88.20 -9.28
N LEU A 43 11.05 87.31 -10.25
CA LEU A 43 9.90 86.39 -10.25
C LEU A 43 10.44 85.09 -9.69
N THR A 44 9.90 84.59 -8.58
CA THR A 44 10.15 83.27 -8.06
C THR A 44 8.85 82.50 -8.18
N ILE A 45 8.92 81.33 -8.85
CA ILE A 45 7.82 80.38 -8.97
C ILE A 45 8.28 79.17 -8.11
N THR A 46 7.62 79.03 -6.99
CA THR A 46 7.87 77.87 -6.11
C THR A 46 7.22 76.64 -6.68
N ASP A 47 7.90 75.53 -6.46
CA ASP A 47 7.36 74.21 -6.77
C ASP A 47 6.03 73.99 -6.03
N GLY A 48 5.15 73.24 -6.62
CA GLY A 48 3.79 73.03 -6.12
C GLY A 48 3.63 71.83 -5.20
N ASP A 49 2.46 71.29 -5.17
CA ASP A 49 2.13 70.11 -4.36
C ASP A 49 2.51 68.82 -5.10
N ASN A 50 3.15 67.87 -4.35
CA ASN A 50 3.52 66.52 -4.85
C ASN A 50 2.27 65.72 -5.21
N PRO A 51 2.38 64.74 -6.13
CA PRO A 51 1.26 63.87 -6.52
C PRO A 51 0.76 63.05 -5.33
N THR A 52 -0.48 62.58 -5.40
CA THR A 52 -1.09 61.73 -4.39
C THR A 52 -1.58 60.43 -4.97
N ILE A 53 -1.31 59.32 -4.27
CA ILE A 53 -1.93 58.03 -4.54
C ILE A 53 -3.24 57.98 -3.77
N ASP A 54 -4.36 57.77 -4.50
CA ASP A 54 -5.68 57.72 -3.90
C ASP A 54 -6.03 56.33 -3.40
N VAL A 55 -5.85 55.30 -4.25
CA VAL A 55 -6.10 53.90 -3.89
C VAL A 55 -5.15 52.99 -4.65
N ILE A 56 -4.54 52.05 -3.93
CA ILE A 56 -3.85 50.87 -4.48
C ILE A 56 -4.70 49.65 -4.16
N PRO A 57 -5.31 48.98 -5.15
CA PRO A 57 -6.00 47.70 -4.91
C PRO A 57 -5.02 46.64 -4.39
N SER A 58 -5.44 45.87 -3.39
CA SER A 58 -4.64 44.78 -2.88
C SER A 58 -4.55 43.60 -3.85
N VAL A 59 -3.48 42.82 -3.74
CA VAL A 59 -3.30 41.52 -4.43
C VAL A 59 -3.65 40.40 -3.47
N THR A 60 -4.39 39.40 -3.93
CA THR A 60 -4.62 38.15 -3.23
C THR A 60 -4.37 36.99 -4.18
N LEU A 61 -3.42 36.13 -3.88
CA LEU A 61 -3.05 34.92 -4.63
C LEU A 61 -2.96 33.73 -3.68
N SER A 62 -2.78 32.53 -4.22
CA SER A 62 -2.59 31.31 -3.44
C SER A 62 -1.49 30.46 -4.06
N GLU A 63 -0.66 29.89 -3.22
CA GLU A 63 0.43 28.99 -3.59
C GLU A 63 -0.07 27.67 -4.17
N THR A 64 -1.30 27.27 -3.85
CA THR A 64 -1.95 26.10 -4.46
C THR A 64 -1.91 26.11 -5.99
N ASN A 65 -1.85 27.33 -6.58
CA ASN A 65 -1.84 27.54 -8.03
C ASN A 65 -0.44 27.51 -8.65
N LEU A 66 0.63 27.47 -7.87
CA LEU A 66 2.00 27.34 -8.36
C LEU A 66 2.17 26.06 -9.16
N THR A 67 3.24 25.96 -9.95
CA THR A 67 3.50 24.81 -10.83
C THR A 67 3.68 23.52 -10.05
N ASP A 68 4.21 23.61 -8.85
CA ASP A 68 4.46 22.55 -7.86
C ASP A 68 3.43 22.54 -6.73
N GLY A 69 2.44 23.42 -6.78
CA GLY A 69 1.34 23.47 -5.82
C GLY A 69 0.36 22.33 -5.93
N SER A 70 -0.47 22.16 -4.91
CA SER A 70 -1.45 21.07 -4.79
C SER A 70 -2.56 21.11 -5.85
N ALA A 71 -2.83 22.28 -6.49
CA ALA A 71 -3.81 22.44 -7.58
C ALA A 71 -3.32 23.43 -8.66
N PRO A 72 -2.28 23.10 -9.45
CA PRO A 72 -1.62 24.04 -10.35
C PRO A 72 -2.55 24.73 -11.34
N SER A 73 -2.46 26.07 -11.42
CA SER A 73 -3.21 26.90 -12.35
C SER A 73 -2.41 28.14 -12.76
N GLY A 74 -1.64 28.06 -13.83
CA GLY A 74 -0.70 29.10 -14.25
C GLY A 74 -1.31 30.49 -14.52
N SER A 75 -2.62 30.63 -14.68
CA SER A 75 -3.30 31.95 -14.80
C SER A 75 -3.68 32.54 -13.44
N ALA A 76 -3.72 31.75 -12.38
CA ALA A 76 -4.14 32.16 -11.04
C ALA A 76 -2.99 32.63 -10.15
N VAL A 77 -1.72 32.52 -10.61
CA VAL A 77 -0.53 33.02 -9.90
C VAL A 77 -0.22 34.48 -10.18
N SER A 78 -1.01 35.17 -11.01
CA SER A 78 -0.83 36.56 -11.36
C SER A 78 -2.12 37.38 -11.13
N SER A 79 -1.94 38.63 -10.66
CA SER A 79 -3.04 39.60 -10.50
C SER A 79 -2.65 40.91 -11.12
N THR A 80 -3.51 41.45 -12.02
CA THR A 80 -3.35 42.75 -12.64
C THR A 80 -4.39 43.71 -12.07
N GLN A 81 -3.93 44.86 -11.59
CA GLN A 81 -4.74 45.89 -10.95
C GLN A 81 -4.33 47.28 -11.43
N THR A 82 -5.09 48.35 -11.07
CA THR A 82 -4.81 49.72 -11.45
C THR A 82 -4.85 50.65 -10.25
N ILE A 83 -3.75 51.35 -9.99
CA ILE A 83 -3.61 52.41 -8.99
C ILE A 83 -4.42 53.60 -9.45
N THR A 84 -5.23 54.20 -8.56
CA THR A 84 -5.84 55.51 -8.78
C THR A 84 -5.01 56.59 -8.07
N PHE A 85 -4.84 57.71 -8.74
CA PHE A 85 -3.99 58.78 -8.27
C PHE A 85 -4.54 60.13 -8.71
N THR A 86 -4.09 61.20 -8.05
CA THR A 86 -4.41 62.58 -8.39
C THR A 86 -3.11 63.33 -8.71
N ASN A 87 -3.04 63.86 -9.94
CA ASN A 87 -2.04 64.87 -10.30
C ASN A 87 -2.28 66.11 -9.43
N GLN A 88 -1.24 66.69 -8.96
CA GLN A 88 -1.33 67.99 -8.26
C GLN A 88 -0.83 69.11 -9.16
N SER A 89 0.34 69.66 -8.84
CA SER A 89 0.96 70.68 -9.66
C SER A 89 1.48 70.13 -10.99
N ASP A 90 2.04 68.93 -10.95
CA ASP A 90 2.66 68.24 -12.07
C ASP A 90 1.96 66.91 -12.38
N ASP A 91 2.11 66.44 -13.61
CA ASP A 91 1.47 65.21 -14.03
C ASP A 91 2.31 63.99 -13.58
N VAL A 92 1.66 62.99 -12.98
CA VAL A 92 2.33 61.73 -12.65
C VAL A 92 2.87 61.11 -13.91
N PHE A 93 4.16 60.75 -13.88
CA PHE A 93 4.89 60.20 -15.00
C PHE A 93 5.09 58.67 -14.86
N ARG A 94 5.33 58.17 -13.61
CA ARG A 94 5.52 56.76 -13.34
C ARG A 94 5.20 56.41 -11.90
N PHE A 95 5.21 55.09 -11.62
CA PHE A 95 5.21 54.54 -10.27
C PHE A 95 6.54 53.84 -10.01
N ARG A 96 6.99 53.85 -8.79
CA ARG A 96 8.20 53.14 -8.33
C ARG A 96 8.00 52.46 -6.98
N ILE A 97 8.81 51.45 -6.73
CA ILE A 97 8.98 50.83 -5.40
C ILE A 97 10.34 51.29 -4.83
N GLU A 98 10.42 51.47 -3.53
CA GLU A 98 11.69 51.70 -2.85
C GLU A 98 12.22 50.39 -2.22
N PRO A 99 13.20 49.68 -2.84
CA PRO A 99 13.64 48.39 -2.38
C PRO A 99 14.24 48.43 -0.96
N THR A 100 14.83 49.53 -0.51
CA THR A 100 15.44 49.67 0.79
C THR A 100 14.43 49.75 1.93
N GLU A 101 13.17 49.99 1.63
CA GLU A 101 12.07 50.04 2.57
C GLU A 101 11.27 48.73 2.66
N PHE A 102 11.60 47.78 1.79
CA PHE A 102 10.95 46.46 1.74
C PHE A 102 11.63 45.47 2.69
N ASN A 103 10.85 44.65 3.40
CA ASN A 103 11.29 43.52 4.24
C ASN A 103 12.50 43.84 5.16
N THR A 104 12.50 44.99 5.77
CA THR A 104 13.64 45.50 6.55
C THR A 104 14.00 44.66 7.80
N ASN A 105 13.11 43.78 8.24
CA ASN A 105 13.30 42.90 9.39
C ASN A 105 13.59 41.44 8.98
N ASP A 106 13.68 41.13 7.70
CA ASP A 106 13.83 39.76 7.16
C ASP A 106 12.70 38.79 7.58
N ASP A 107 11.50 39.35 7.82
CA ASP A 107 10.34 38.55 8.24
C ASP A 107 9.72 37.75 7.07
N LEU A 108 9.74 38.30 5.86
CA LEU A 108 9.27 37.63 4.65
C LEU A 108 10.38 36.70 4.14
N LYS A 109 10.07 35.41 4.04
CA LYS A 109 11.02 34.37 3.62
C LYS A 109 10.42 33.45 2.58
N SER A 110 11.30 32.74 1.87
CA SER A 110 10.99 31.60 1.00
C SER A 110 12.11 30.56 1.16
N ASN A 111 11.74 29.32 1.46
CA ASN A 111 12.67 28.24 1.78
C ASN A 111 13.71 28.60 2.89
N GLY A 112 13.26 29.29 3.94
CA GLY A 112 14.09 29.72 5.07
C GLY A 112 14.99 30.91 4.79
N LEU A 113 15.01 31.46 3.58
CA LEU A 113 15.86 32.59 3.15
C LEU A 113 15.05 33.86 3.07
N ALA A 114 15.61 34.98 3.57
CA ALA A 114 14.95 36.28 3.47
C ALA A 114 14.74 36.69 2.01
N VAL A 115 13.55 37.22 1.70
CA VAL A 115 13.23 37.74 0.37
C VAL A 115 13.75 39.18 0.28
N GLU A 116 14.65 39.42 -0.64
CA GLU A 116 15.16 40.73 -1.02
C GLU A 116 14.41 41.27 -2.24
N LEU A 117 14.44 42.61 -2.41
CA LEU A 117 13.81 43.27 -3.55
C LEU A 117 14.81 44.12 -4.33
N ARG A 118 14.74 44.10 -5.66
CA ARG A 118 15.51 45.00 -6.54
C ARG A 118 14.72 45.34 -7.80
N GLU A 119 15.13 46.44 -8.49
CA GLU A 119 14.71 46.64 -9.87
C GLU A 119 15.24 45.52 -10.78
N ASP A 120 14.44 45.17 -11.78
CA ASP A 120 14.86 44.23 -12.83
C ASP A 120 16.00 44.85 -13.66
N PRO A 121 17.20 44.20 -13.71
CA PRO A 121 18.31 44.71 -14.51
C PRO A 121 18.03 44.79 -16.00
N ALA A 122 16.93 44.20 -16.49
CA ALA A 122 16.46 44.39 -17.88
C ALA A 122 15.96 45.83 -18.19
N GLY A 123 15.81 46.69 -17.16
CA GLY A 123 15.59 48.09 -17.32
C GLY A 123 14.16 48.51 -17.72
N SER A 124 13.18 47.69 -17.37
CA SER A 124 11.77 47.93 -17.67
C SER A 124 11.02 48.79 -16.63
N GLY A 125 11.66 49.09 -15.46
CA GLY A 125 10.98 49.65 -14.30
C GLY A 125 10.18 48.61 -13.52
N ASP A 126 10.44 47.32 -13.79
CA ASP A 126 9.89 46.19 -13.08
C ASP A 126 10.75 45.81 -11.84
N TYR A 127 10.19 45.07 -10.94
CA TYR A 127 10.84 44.65 -9.69
C TYR A 127 10.79 43.16 -9.52
N ILE A 128 11.87 42.64 -8.92
CA ILE A 128 12.04 41.20 -8.65
C ILE A 128 12.24 41.03 -7.15
N GLY A 129 11.33 40.25 -6.51
CA GLY A 129 11.56 39.67 -5.19
C GLY A 129 12.33 38.37 -5.35
N PHE A 130 13.45 38.21 -4.65
CA PHE A 130 14.34 37.06 -4.81
C PHE A 130 14.96 36.64 -3.48
N THR A 131 15.40 35.40 -3.41
CA THR A 131 16.24 34.89 -2.31
C THR A 131 17.62 34.56 -2.83
N THR A 132 18.63 34.58 -1.93
CA THR A 132 20.02 34.23 -2.26
C THR A 132 20.48 33.09 -1.36
N SER A 133 20.84 31.95 -1.96
CA SER A 133 21.36 30.78 -1.25
C SER A 133 22.80 31.01 -0.73
N ALA A 134 23.25 30.15 0.20
CA ALA A 134 24.62 30.17 0.71
C ALA A 134 25.70 29.99 -0.36
N THR A 135 25.34 29.47 -1.54
CA THR A 135 26.22 29.31 -2.72
C THR A 135 26.11 30.46 -3.71
N ASN A 136 25.46 31.56 -3.34
CA ASN A 136 25.17 32.74 -4.18
C ASN A 136 24.35 32.41 -5.42
N VAL A 137 23.41 31.49 -5.33
CA VAL A 137 22.41 31.26 -6.37
C VAL A 137 21.16 32.03 -5.97
N GLU A 138 20.67 32.87 -6.88
CA GLU A 138 19.45 33.64 -6.72
C GLU A 138 18.26 32.86 -7.26
N THR A 139 17.15 32.86 -6.51
CA THR A 139 15.85 32.32 -6.95
C THR A 139 14.83 33.45 -6.94
N THR A 140 14.12 33.66 -8.05
CA THR A 140 13.06 34.67 -8.14
C THR A 140 11.81 34.14 -7.48
N VAL A 141 11.30 34.84 -6.47
CA VAL A 141 10.11 34.46 -5.69
C VAL A 141 8.86 35.10 -6.27
N PHE A 142 8.93 36.38 -6.59
CA PHE A 142 7.84 37.08 -7.26
C PHE A 142 8.35 38.18 -8.18
N THR A 143 7.48 38.66 -9.07
CA THR A 143 7.74 39.86 -9.91
C THR A 143 6.61 40.84 -9.75
N LEU A 144 6.95 42.13 -9.83
CA LEU A 144 6.00 43.23 -9.96
C LEU A 144 6.39 44.05 -11.18
N SER A 145 5.47 44.17 -12.14
CA SER A 145 5.67 44.99 -13.35
C SER A 145 4.65 46.12 -13.44
N PHE A 146 5.11 47.32 -13.81
CA PHE A 146 4.24 48.45 -14.16
C PHE A 146 4.06 48.51 -15.66
N SER A 147 2.81 48.72 -16.09
CA SER A 147 2.46 48.79 -17.52
C SER A 147 3.09 50.03 -18.19
N SER A 148 3.79 49.82 -19.31
CA SER A 148 4.34 50.89 -20.13
C SER A 148 3.29 51.61 -20.97
N THR A 149 2.05 51.12 -21.04
CA THR A 149 0.96 51.63 -21.88
C THR A 149 -0.20 52.24 -21.10
N THR A 150 -0.42 51.76 -19.88
CA THR A 150 -1.51 52.22 -19.00
C THR A 150 -0.90 52.65 -17.66
N LEU A 151 -0.79 53.98 -17.45
CA LEU A 151 -0.22 54.50 -16.22
C LEU A 151 -1.02 54.03 -15.00
N GLY A 152 -0.33 53.53 -13.97
CA GLY A 152 -0.91 53.00 -12.76
C GLY A 152 -1.32 51.52 -12.83
N GLU A 153 -1.39 50.89 -14.01
CA GLU A 153 -1.62 49.47 -14.13
C GLU A 153 -0.37 48.72 -13.71
N TYR A 154 -0.52 47.72 -12.82
CA TYR A 154 0.56 46.84 -12.40
C TYR A 154 0.11 45.38 -12.40
N THR A 155 1.06 44.48 -12.57
CA THR A 155 0.87 43.02 -12.46
C THR A 155 1.85 42.46 -11.44
N PHE A 156 1.31 41.82 -10.42
CA PHE A 156 2.08 41.01 -9.46
C PHE A 156 1.96 39.55 -9.85
N THR A 157 3.09 38.84 -9.87
CA THR A 157 3.14 37.41 -10.19
C THR A 157 3.95 36.66 -9.12
N LEU A 158 3.36 35.64 -8.49
CA LEU A 158 4.03 34.73 -7.57
C LEU A 158 4.67 33.60 -8.37
N LEU A 159 5.91 33.20 -8.03
CA LEU A 159 6.70 32.19 -8.77
C LEU A 159 7.18 31.04 -7.89
N GLU A 160 7.40 31.32 -6.60
CA GLU A 160 7.85 30.35 -5.59
C GLU A 160 7.00 30.52 -4.33
N ALA A 161 6.91 29.48 -3.51
CA ALA A 161 6.24 29.51 -2.22
C ALA A 161 6.97 30.42 -1.21
N LEU A 162 6.22 30.99 -0.28
CA LEU A 162 6.69 31.79 0.84
C LEU A 162 6.58 30.98 2.14
N ASP A 163 7.47 31.23 3.08
CA ASP A 163 7.39 30.57 4.39
C ASP A 163 6.21 31.16 5.19
N HIS A 164 5.18 30.38 5.41
CA HIS A 164 4.05 30.75 6.25
C HIS A 164 4.37 30.51 7.74
N GLN A 165 3.57 31.03 8.65
CA GLN A 165 3.73 30.70 10.06
C GLN A 165 3.32 29.26 10.28
N ASN A 166 4.11 28.51 11.09
CA ASN A 166 3.81 27.17 11.52
C ASN A 166 2.41 27.07 12.16
N ALA A 167 1.41 27.01 11.36
CA ALA A 167 0.03 26.90 11.79
C ALA A 167 -0.66 25.89 10.87
N ARG A 168 -1.43 25.06 11.43
CA ARG A 168 -2.14 23.96 10.81
C ARG A 168 -3.10 24.45 9.72
N GLY A 169 -2.79 24.16 8.49
CA GLY A 169 -3.63 24.37 7.35
C GLY A 169 -3.51 25.76 6.71
N ASN A 170 -4.23 25.99 5.62
CA ASN A 170 -4.26 27.20 4.82
C ASN A 170 -4.32 28.46 5.67
N ASN A 171 -3.19 29.09 5.91
CA ASN A 171 -3.11 30.39 6.53
C ASN A 171 -2.65 31.44 5.51
N ASP A 172 -3.02 32.70 5.73
CA ASP A 172 -2.67 33.80 4.84
C ASP A 172 -1.41 34.51 5.37
N LEU A 173 -0.43 34.70 4.50
CA LEU A 173 0.70 35.59 4.71
C LEU A 173 0.44 36.91 4.02
N SER A 174 0.65 38.06 4.73
CA SER A 174 0.49 39.38 4.14
C SER A 174 1.74 40.22 4.32
N PHE A 175 2.10 40.96 3.28
CA PHE A 175 3.20 41.91 3.29
C PHE A 175 2.88 43.12 2.41
N ASP A 176 3.63 44.22 2.59
CA ASP A 176 3.44 45.46 1.87
C ASP A 176 4.66 45.80 1.01
N LEU A 177 4.43 46.29 -0.20
CA LEU A 177 5.42 46.88 -1.07
C LEU A 177 5.28 48.40 -1.04
N PRO A 178 6.38 49.17 -0.73
CA PRO A 178 6.33 50.63 -0.60
C PRO A 178 6.27 51.30 -1.99
N VAL A 179 5.10 51.79 -2.37
CA VAL A 179 4.83 52.44 -3.69
C VAL A 179 4.85 53.94 -3.56
N TYR A 180 5.45 54.59 -4.57
CA TYR A 180 5.48 56.02 -4.77
C TYR A 180 4.98 56.36 -6.18
N ALA A 181 4.19 57.40 -6.32
CA ALA A 181 3.94 58.04 -7.59
C ALA A 181 5.01 59.10 -7.80
N VAL A 182 5.57 59.20 -8.99
CA VAL A 182 6.62 60.16 -9.37
C VAL A 182 6.06 61.01 -10.47
N ASP A 183 6.13 62.33 -10.31
CA ASP A 183 5.66 63.28 -11.31
C ASP A 183 6.71 63.63 -12.36
N SER A 184 6.38 64.58 -13.25
CA SER A 184 7.19 64.86 -14.44
C SER A 184 8.55 65.51 -14.13
N ASP A 185 8.69 66.21 -12.98
CA ASP A 185 9.94 66.82 -12.55
C ASP A 185 10.70 66.00 -11.47
N GLY A 186 10.11 64.86 -11.04
CA GLY A 186 10.80 63.84 -10.27
C GLY A 186 10.46 63.81 -8.81
N ASP A 187 9.44 64.57 -8.38
CA ASP A 187 9.02 64.56 -6.99
C ASP A 187 8.13 63.37 -6.66
N ASP A 188 8.34 62.81 -5.49
CA ASP A 188 7.65 61.65 -5.00
C ASP A 188 6.38 61.99 -4.20
N SER A 189 5.33 61.20 -4.38
CA SER A 189 4.21 61.18 -3.45
C SER A 189 4.64 60.72 -2.04
N LEU A 190 3.75 60.82 -1.08
CA LEU A 190 3.89 60.05 0.14
C LEU A 190 3.85 58.55 -0.17
N MET A 191 4.60 57.75 0.57
CA MET A 191 4.56 56.29 0.47
C MET A 191 3.16 55.76 0.71
N SER A 192 2.70 54.89 -0.17
CA SER A 192 1.45 54.14 -0.03
C SER A 192 1.72 52.65 -0.16
N PRO A 193 1.22 51.82 0.77
CA PRO A 193 1.48 50.41 0.72
C PRO A 193 0.63 49.71 -0.37
N LEU A 194 1.28 48.86 -1.18
CA LEU A 194 0.63 47.83 -1.97
C LEU A 194 0.57 46.56 -1.12
N SER A 195 -0.59 46.26 -0.57
CA SER A 195 -0.77 45.06 0.26
C SER A 195 -0.94 43.82 -0.60
N VAL A 196 -0.09 42.82 -0.37
CA VAL A 196 -0.10 41.50 -1.00
C VAL A 196 -0.45 40.47 0.07
N THR A 197 -1.42 39.62 -0.25
CA THR A 197 -1.82 38.49 0.59
C THR A 197 -1.64 37.20 -0.21
N ILE A 198 -0.87 36.26 0.32
CA ILE A 198 -0.65 34.95 -0.29
C ILE A 198 -1.24 33.91 0.65
N GLY A 199 -2.13 33.08 0.12
CA GLY A 199 -2.69 31.92 0.80
C GLY A 199 -1.74 30.74 0.66
N ASP A 200 -1.52 30.08 1.78
CA ASP A 200 -0.71 28.90 1.92
C ASP A 200 -1.18 27.71 1.07
N ASP A 201 -0.30 26.78 0.79
CA ASP A 201 -0.60 25.50 0.13
C ASP A 201 -0.28 24.33 1.07
N VAL A 202 -1.25 23.45 1.24
CA VAL A 202 -1.14 22.25 2.08
C VAL A 202 -1.24 21.01 1.22
N GLN A 203 -0.38 20.04 1.46
CA GLN A 203 -0.40 18.76 0.77
C GLN A 203 -1.75 18.04 0.90
N ILE A 204 -2.10 17.25 -0.10
CA ILE A 204 -3.31 16.43 -0.06
C ILE A 204 -2.94 15.00 0.29
N MET A 205 -3.45 14.53 1.43
CA MET A 205 -3.34 13.15 1.88
C MET A 205 -4.66 12.41 1.66
N GLN A 206 -4.59 11.15 1.22
CA GLN A 206 -5.79 10.33 1.02
C GLN A 206 -5.65 8.95 1.65
N ASP A 207 -6.73 8.47 2.25
CA ASP A 207 -6.84 7.10 2.74
C ASP A 207 -7.00 6.13 1.57
N ASP A 208 -6.41 4.92 1.69
CA ASP A 208 -6.48 3.90 0.65
C ASP A 208 -6.44 2.48 1.26
N THR A 209 -6.55 1.46 0.40
CA THR A 209 -6.47 0.05 0.78
C THR A 209 -5.42 -0.69 -0.05
N LEU A 210 -4.73 -1.62 0.60
CA LEU A 210 -3.85 -2.61 -0.02
C LEU A 210 -4.46 -3.99 0.23
N ASP A 211 -5.11 -4.55 -0.79
CA ASP A 211 -5.67 -5.90 -0.76
C ASP A 211 -4.69 -6.84 -1.49
N ILE A 212 -4.13 -7.78 -0.75
CA ILE A 212 -3.04 -8.66 -1.20
C ILE A 212 -3.41 -10.09 -0.84
N VAL A 213 -3.04 -11.03 -1.69
CA VAL A 213 -3.18 -12.48 -1.42
C VAL A 213 -1.84 -13.02 -0.95
N GLU A 214 -1.84 -13.90 0.02
CA GLU A 214 -0.64 -14.60 0.47
C GLU A 214 0.03 -15.35 -0.69
N PRO A 215 1.36 -15.21 -0.89
CA PRO A 215 2.03 -15.80 -2.04
C PRO A 215 2.22 -17.31 -1.87
N THR A 216 2.17 -18.04 -2.98
CA THR A 216 2.53 -19.46 -3.03
C THR A 216 4.05 -19.67 -3.09
N VAL A 217 4.50 -20.91 -2.84
CA VAL A 217 5.90 -21.31 -3.09
C VAL A 217 6.32 -21.00 -4.53
N ALA A 218 5.40 -21.18 -5.49
CA ALA A 218 5.66 -20.93 -6.91
C ALA A 218 5.85 -19.44 -7.20
N ASP A 219 5.07 -18.56 -6.57
CA ASP A 219 5.18 -17.10 -6.73
C ASP A 219 6.52 -16.58 -6.23
N LEU A 220 6.94 -17.04 -5.05
CA LEU A 220 8.25 -16.70 -4.50
C LEU A 220 9.40 -17.19 -5.38
N ALA A 221 9.31 -18.42 -5.90
CA ALA A 221 10.33 -18.98 -6.78
C ALA A 221 10.41 -18.26 -8.13
N ALA A 222 9.29 -17.74 -8.62
CA ALA A 222 9.20 -16.97 -9.87
C ALA A 222 9.52 -15.50 -9.68
N GLY A 223 9.53 -14.98 -8.43
CA GLY A 223 9.63 -13.55 -8.12
C GLY A 223 8.41 -12.77 -8.59
N THR A 224 7.24 -13.40 -8.58
CA THR A 224 5.96 -12.85 -9.06
C THR A 224 5.02 -12.46 -7.92
N VAL A 225 5.56 -12.16 -6.74
CA VAL A 225 4.73 -11.62 -5.65
C VAL A 225 4.06 -10.35 -6.15
N THR A 226 2.74 -10.40 -6.34
CA THR A 226 2.00 -9.28 -6.90
C THR A 226 1.73 -8.28 -5.80
N THR A 227 2.33 -7.11 -5.92
CA THR A 227 2.05 -5.97 -5.04
C THR A 227 1.50 -4.83 -5.88
N SER A 228 0.45 -4.19 -5.42
CA SER A 228 0.01 -2.91 -5.96
C SER A 228 0.70 -1.79 -5.18
N THR A 229 1.12 -0.75 -5.88
CA THR A 229 1.58 0.49 -5.25
C THR A 229 0.42 1.47 -5.22
N ILE A 230 0.18 2.07 -4.07
CA ILE A 230 -0.78 3.15 -3.88
C ILE A 230 -0.02 4.43 -3.56
N ASP A 231 -0.60 5.57 -3.91
CA ASP A 231 -0.07 6.89 -3.62
C ASP A 231 -0.98 7.55 -2.56
N VAL A 232 -0.45 7.73 -1.34
CA VAL A 232 -1.18 8.33 -0.22
C VAL A 232 -1.03 9.85 -0.16
N MET A 233 -0.16 10.44 -0.99
CA MET A 233 0.05 11.87 -1.10
C MET A 233 0.05 12.29 -2.59
N PRO A 234 -1.11 12.22 -3.27
CA PRO A 234 -1.21 12.43 -4.72
C PRO A 234 -0.87 13.86 -5.15
N ASN A 235 -0.95 14.81 -4.25
CA ASN A 235 -0.53 16.19 -4.49
C ASN A 235 0.32 16.67 -3.32
N GLN A 236 1.55 17.04 -3.63
CA GLN A 236 2.45 17.71 -2.70
C GLN A 236 2.08 19.18 -2.58
N SER A 237 2.47 19.82 -1.48
CA SER A 237 2.37 21.29 -1.37
C SER A 237 3.49 21.96 -2.17
N ALA A 238 3.29 23.25 -2.50
CA ALA A 238 4.32 24.09 -3.11
C ALA A 238 5.58 24.22 -2.25
N ASP A 239 5.44 24.01 -0.95
CA ASP A 239 6.54 23.98 0.04
C ASP A 239 7.29 22.66 0.13
N GLY A 240 6.92 21.67 -0.70
CA GLY A 240 7.64 20.42 -0.81
C GLY A 240 7.40 19.45 0.36
N ALA A 241 6.18 18.99 0.51
CA ALA A 241 5.80 18.00 1.53
C ALA A 241 6.48 16.65 1.31
N THR A 242 6.81 15.98 2.42
CA THR A 242 7.38 14.63 2.41
C THR A 242 6.78 13.76 3.50
N ILE A 243 6.76 12.45 3.27
CA ILE A 243 6.43 11.47 4.32
C ILE A 243 7.59 11.44 5.32
N THR A 244 7.29 11.68 6.59
CA THR A 244 8.29 11.76 7.66
C THR A 244 8.31 10.51 8.53
N GLN A 245 7.15 9.90 8.74
CA GLN A 245 6.97 8.73 9.61
C GLN A 245 5.69 7.98 9.27
N PHE A 246 5.59 6.77 9.78
CA PHE A 246 4.36 5.99 9.77
C PHE A 246 4.23 5.14 11.03
N THR A 247 3.01 4.65 11.30
CA THR A 247 2.80 3.57 12.27
C THR A 247 2.28 2.33 11.54
N TYR A 248 2.80 1.16 11.89
CA TYR A 248 2.29 -0.14 11.46
C TYR A 248 1.75 -0.86 12.68
N ASP A 249 0.45 -1.13 12.71
CA ASP A 249 -0.26 -1.71 13.86
C ASP A 249 0.12 -1.01 15.19
N GLY A 250 0.17 0.33 15.16
CA GLY A 250 0.53 1.19 16.29
C GLY A 250 2.03 1.30 16.62
N GLN A 251 2.91 0.63 15.89
CA GLN A 251 4.36 0.74 16.05
C GLN A 251 4.93 1.84 15.15
N LEU A 252 5.48 2.89 15.75
CA LEU A 252 6.06 4.02 15.03
C LEU A 252 7.39 3.65 14.35
N ARG A 253 7.54 4.12 13.10
CA ARG A 253 8.76 4.12 12.29
C ARG A 253 8.95 5.49 11.65
N THR A 254 10.19 5.90 11.46
CA THR A 254 10.57 7.17 10.80
C THR A 254 11.32 6.84 9.51
N LEU A 255 11.11 7.67 8.48
CA LEU A 255 11.85 7.59 7.23
C LEU A 255 13.17 8.35 7.35
N ASP A 256 14.17 7.93 6.57
CA ASP A 256 15.41 8.71 6.38
C ASP A 256 15.13 9.82 5.35
N PRO A 257 15.20 11.10 5.74
CA PRO A 257 14.91 12.21 4.83
C PRO A 257 15.95 12.39 3.72
N ASN A 258 17.09 11.68 3.80
CA ASN A 258 18.15 11.72 2.77
C ASN A 258 18.05 10.57 1.77
N ASP A 259 17.16 9.61 1.97
CA ASP A 259 16.93 8.50 1.06
C ASP A 259 15.68 8.79 0.21
N ASN A 260 15.89 9.23 -1.03
CA ASN A 260 14.83 9.53 -1.98
C ASN A 260 14.28 8.29 -2.72
N GLY A 261 14.75 7.09 -2.37
CA GLY A 261 14.26 5.82 -2.90
C GLY A 261 13.14 5.21 -2.07
N GLU A 262 12.76 3.99 -2.43
CA GLU A 262 11.91 3.17 -1.56
C GLU A 262 12.67 2.75 -0.31
N GLN A 263 12.10 3.01 0.85
CA GLN A 263 12.62 2.57 2.14
C GLN A 263 11.86 1.34 2.59
N GLN A 264 12.59 0.29 2.97
CA GLN A 264 12.07 -1.01 3.32
C GLN A 264 12.01 -1.22 4.84
N PHE A 265 10.88 -1.75 5.32
CA PHE A 265 10.65 -2.04 6.73
C PHE A 265 10.06 -3.44 6.90
N SER A 266 10.73 -4.28 7.72
CA SER A 266 10.34 -5.66 7.96
C SER A 266 9.35 -5.79 9.11
N PHE A 267 8.31 -6.60 8.90
CA PHE A 267 7.29 -6.99 9.88
C PHE A 267 7.08 -8.50 9.86
N THR A 268 6.29 -9.01 10.79
CA THR A 268 5.97 -10.45 10.87
C THR A 268 5.25 -10.92 9.61
N GLU A 269 4.35 -10.07 9.09
CA GLU A 269 3.50 -10.38 7.96
C GLU A 269 4.19 -10.16 6.60
N GLY A 270 5.31 -9.43 6.55
CA GLY A 270 6.02 -9.14 5.30
C GLY A 270 6.87 -7.87 5.35
N GLU A 271 7.12 -7.31 4.16
CA GLU A 271 7.95 -6.14 3.94
C GLU A 271 7.12 -4.97 3.44
N LEU A 272 7.13 -3.85 4.17
CA LEU A 272 6.53 -2.58 3.75
C LEU A 272 7.59 -1.73 3.04
N PHE A 273 7.22 -1.20 1.89
CA PHE A 273 8.02 -0.25 1.12
C PHE A 273 7.28 1.07 1.03
N ILE A 274 7.98 2.16 1.34
CA ILE A 274 7.41 3.49 1.35
C ILE A 274 8.42 4.52 0.84
N THR A 275 7.96 5.50 0.05
CA THR A 275 8.78 6.61 -0.44
C THR A 275 8.47 7.89 0.32
N LEU A 276 9.39 8.88 0.26
CA LEU A 276 9.14 10.22 0.78
C LEU A 276 8.01 10.94 0.03
N GLN A 277 7.68 10.51 -1.19
CA GLN A 277 6.66 11.09 -2.06
C GLN A 277 5.25 10.54 -1.81
N GLY A 278 5.11 9.46 -1.02
CA GLY A 278 3.81 8.90 -0.66
C GLY A 278 3.45 7.58 -1.32
N ASP A 279 4.34 7.00 -2.13
CA ASP A 279 4.14 5.65 -2.66
C ASP A 279 4.26 4.63 -1.53
N VAL A 280 3.28 3.74 -1.41
CA VAL A 280 3.23 2.66 -0.42
C VAL A 280 2.91 1.35 -1.11
N ARG A 281 3.68 0.30 -0.84
CA ARG A 281 3.40 -1.08 -1.27
C ARG A 281 3.83 -2.07 -0.18
N PHE A 282 3.26 -3.26 -0.20
CA PHE A 282 3.57 -4.32 0.76
C PHE A 282 3.82 -5.64 0.05
N GLU A 283 4.86 -6.35 0.45
CA GLU A 283 5.17 -7.73 0.00
C GLU A 283 4.93 -8.68 1.16
N PRO A 284 3.87 -9.51 1.15
CA PRO A 284 3.57 -10.41 2.23
C PRO A 284 4.55 -11.59 2.28
N ASN A 285 4.79 -12.09 3.49
CA ASN A 285 5.46 -13.36 3.68
C ASN A 285 4.52 -14.50 3.29
N ARG A 286 5.08 -15.68 3.14
CA ARG A 286 4.38 -16.96 3.00
C ARG A 286 4.21 -17.62 4.36
N ASN A 287 3.27 -18.55 4.49
CA ASN A 287 2.99 -19.35 5.69
C ASN A 287 2.61 -18.47 6.88
N LEU A 288 1.68 -17.55 6.62
CA LEU A 288 1.10 -16.70 7.64
C LEU A 288 0.02 -17.49 8.40
N ASP A 289 -0.15 -17.18 9.68
CA ASP A 289 -1.17 -17.83 10.52
C ASP A 289 -2.50 -17.07 10.36
N HIS A 290 -3.33 -17.50 9.43
CA HIS A 290 -4.69 -17.04 9.25
C HIS A 290 -5.60 -17.77 10.25
N ALA A 291 -6.42 -17.04 11.02
CA ALA A 291 -7.48 -17.68 11.79
C ALA A 291 -8.53 -18.18 10.77
N LEU A 292 -8.98 -19.43 10.91
CA LEU A 292 -9.88 -20.15 9.99
C LEU A 292 -10.77 -19.21 9.16
N ASN A 293 -10.41 -19.02 7.88
CA ASN A 293 -11.08 -18.16 6.91
C ASN A 293 -11.18 -16.66 7.29
N GLU A 294 -10.26 -16.12 8.07
CA GLU A 294 -10.19 -14.71 8.41
C GLU A 294 -8.96 -14.06 7.77
N ASP A 295 -9.15 -12.91 7.13
CA ASP A 295 -8.07 -12.11 6.56
C ASP A 295 -7.21 -11.49 7.68
N ILE A 296 -5.91 -11.34 7.44
CA ILE A 296 -5.03 -10.54 8.29
C ILE A 296 -5.21 -9.07 7.92
N VAL A 297 -5.74 -8.26 8.86
CA VAL A 297 -5.96 -6.83 8.64
C VAL A 297 -5.03 -6.02 9.52
N LYS A 298 -4.27 -5.08 8.91
CA LYS A 298 -3.35 -4.16 9.59
C LYS A 298 -3.64 -2.72 9.17
N LEU A 299 -3.41 -1.78 10.10
CA LEU A 299 -3.52 -0.36 9.82
C LEU A 299 -2.14 0.27 9.73
N ILE A 300 -1.91 1.00 8.63
CA ILE A 300 -0.72 1.80 8.40
C ILE A 300 -1.15 3.26 8.39
N VAL A 301 -0.73 4.03 9.41
CA VAL A 301 -1.01 5.48 9.45
C VAL A 301 0.25 6.20 9.01
N VAL A 302 0.17 6.85 7.86
CA VAL A 302 1.26 7.59 7.25
C VAL A 302 1.15 9.07 7.61
N THR A 303 2.27 9.71 7.95
CA THR A 303 2.34 11.11 8.34
C THR A 303 3.26 11.86 7.39
N SER A 304 2.76 12.94 6.81
CA SER A 304 3.52 13.90 6.00
C SER A 304 3.77 15.19 6.76
N SER A 305 4.79 15.94 6.34
CA SER A 305 5.05 17.30 6.77
C SER A 305 5.72 18.05 5.63
N ASP A 306 5.39 19.35 5.47
CA ASP A 306 6.05 20.28 4.55
C ASP A 306 7.06 21.19 5.25
N SER A 307 7.58 22.22 4.56
CA SER A 307 8.66 23.08 5.06
C SER A 307 8.24 23.96 6.21
N ASP A 308 7.00 24.39 6.28
CA ASP A 308 6.45 25.25 7.35
C ASP A 308 5.75 24.44 8.45
N ASN A 309 5.93 23.09 8.42
CA ASN A 309 5.46 22.11 9.40
C ASN A 309 3.94 21.89 9.43
N ASP A 310 3.27 21.97 8.29
CA ASP A 310 1.93 21.46 8.17
C ASP A 310 1.93 19.94 8.12
N VAL A 311 1.32 19.33 9.14
CA VAL A 311 1.33 17.89 9.36
C VAL A 311 -0.02 17.29 9.06
N LEU A 312 -0.07 16.39 8.08
CA LEU A 312 -1.26 15.61 7.73
C LEU A 312 -1.01 14.11 7.87
N THR A 313 -2.09 13.36 7.96
CA THR A 313 -2.03 11.90 8.04
C THR A 313 -3.04 11.28 7.11
N SER A 314 -2.69 10.10 6.57
CA SER A 314 -3.62 9.19 5.91
C SER A 314 -3.54 7.80 6.52
N THR A 315 -4.59 7.02 6.33
CA THR A 315 -4.67 5.64 6.80
C THR A 315 -4.75 4.69 5.60
N VAL A 316 -3.82 3.75 5.55
CA VAL A 316 -3.87 2.61 4.63
C VAL A 316 -4.35 1.39 5.39
N THR A 317 -5.42 0.77 4.91
CA THR A 317 -5.86 -0.53 5.39
C THR A 317 -5.19 -1.63 4.56
N LEU A 318 -4.28 -2.37 5.17
CA LEU A 318 -3.67 -3.56 4.58
C LEU A 318 -4.52 -4.78 4.92
N THR A 319 -5.00 -5.48 3.89
CA THR A 319 -5.70 -6.76 4.01
C THR A 319 -4.86 -7.83 3.30
N ILE A 320 -4.44 -8.86 4.03
CA ILE A 320 -3.79 -10.03 3.47
C ILE A 320 -4.79 -11.18 3.55
N THR A 321 -5.27 -11.62 2.40
CA THR A 321 -6.18 -12.77 2.31
C THR A 321 -5.37 -14.04 2.27
N ASP A 322 -5.91 -15.10 2.88
CA ASP A 322 -5.38 -16.45 2.79
C ASP A 322 -5.19 -16.86 1.33
N GLY A 323 -4.14 -17.64 1.08
CA GLY A 323 -3.73 -18.02 -0.26
C GLY A 323 -4.34 -19.34 -0.73
N ASP A 324 -3.57 -20.06 -1.54
CA ASP A 324 -4.02 -21.33 -2.13
C ASP A 324 -3.86 -22.48 -1.12
N ILE A 325 -4.89 -23.32 -0.98
CA ILE A 325 -4.88 -24.55 -0.19
C ILE A 325 -3.88 -25.57 -0.74
N PRO A 326 -3.33 -26.47 0.09
CA PRO A 326 -2.36 -27.47 -0.32
C PRO A 326 -2.93 -28.44 -1.36
N THR A 327 -2.08 -29.07 -2.17
CA THR A 327 -2.48 -30.06 -3.16
C THR A 327 -1.84 -31.41 -2.90
N ILE A 328 -2.64 -32.50 -3.02
CA ILE A 328 -2.13 -33.87 -3.06
C ILE A 328 -1.81 -34.23 -4.52
N ASP A 329 -0.54 -34.50 -4.82
CA ASP A 329 -0.09 -34.81 -6.18
C ASP A 329 -0.35 -36.26 -6.53
N ALA A 330 -0.04 -37.20 -5.62
CA ALA A 330 -0.30 -38.62 -5.78
C ALA A 330 -0.47 -39.35 -4.45
N VAL A 331 -1.42 -40.26 -4.42
CA VAL A 331 -1.63 -41.22 -3.33
C VAL A 331 -1.35 -42.62 -3.86
N PRO A 332 -0.22 -43.26 -3.49
CA PRO A 332 0.04 -44.64 -3.88
C PRO A 332 -0.99 -45.62 -3.32
N SER A 333 -1.36 -46.62 -4.10
CA SER A 333 -2.34 -47.64 -3.69
C SER A 333 -1.73 -48.68 -2.77
N VAL A 334 -2.55 -49.26 -1.90
CA VAL A 334 -2.24 -50.45 -1.10
C VAL A 334 -2.76 -51.69 -1.77
N THR A 335 -1.95 -52.78 -1.76
CA THR A 335 -2.37 -54.11 -2.24
C THR A 335 -1.90 -55.16 -1.24
N LEU A 336 -2.85 -55.79 -0.57
CA LEU A 336 -2.62 -56.86 0.41
C LEU A 336 -3.44 -58.09 0.05
N SER A 337 -3.19 -59.22 0.75
CA SER A 337 -3.96 -60.45 0.56
C SER A 337 -4.31 -61.05 1.94
N GLU A 338 -5.53 -61.52 2.06
CA GLU A 338 -6.05 -62.19 3.24
C GLU A 338 -5.34 -63.54 3.51
N THR A 339 -4.72 -64.16 2.48
CA THR A 339 -3.88 -65.33 2.67
C THR A 339 -2.81 -65.16 3.71
N ASN A 340 -2.35 -63.93 3.97
CA ASN A 340 -1.30 -63.61 4.92
C ASN A 340 -1.80 -63.37 6.35
N LEU A 341 -3.12 -63.28 6.58
CA LEU A 341 -3.71 -63.18 7.91
C LEU A 341 -3.31 -64.36 8.80
N ASN A 342 -3.40 -64.23 10.11
CA ASN A 342 -3.00 -65.26 11.07
C ASN A 342 -3.82 -66.55 10.89
N ASP A 343 -5.04 -66.44 10.45
CA ASP A 343 -5.99 -67.51 10.16
C ASP A 343 -6.12 -67.83 8.64
N GLY A 344 -5.34 -67.09 7.82
CA GLY A 344 -5.30 -67.31 6.37
C GLY A 344 -4.55 -68.57 5.97
N SER A 345 -4.69 -68.95 4.66
CA SER A 345 -4.16 -70.19 4.08
C SER A 345 -2.62 -70.21 4.02
N ALA A 346 -1.93 -69.05 4.08
CA ALA A 346 -0.48 -68.95 4.12
C ALA A 346 -0.01 -67.82 5.03
N PRO A 347 -0.18 -67.94 6.35
CA PRO A 347 0.05 -66.82 7.28
C PRO A 347 1.46 -66.21 7.21
N SER A 348 1.52 -64.86 7.07
CA SER A 348 2.75 -64.10 7.04
C SER A 348 2.53 -62.73 7.65
N GLY A 349 2.79 -62.60 8.94
CA GLY A 349 2.48 -61.38 9.71
C GLY A 349 3.13 -60.08 9.21
N SER A 350 4.19 -60.17 8.39
CA SER A 350 4.81 -59.01 7.77
C SER A 350 4.13 -58.57 6.45
N ALA A 351 3.35 -59.49 5.84
CA ALA A 351 2.70 -59.25 4.55
C ALA A 351 1.27 -58.70 4.68
N VAL A 352 0.74 -58.49 5.89
CA VAL A 352 -0.57 -57.88 6.16
C VAL A 352 -0.48 -56.36 6.32
N SER A 353 0.70 -55.76 6.17
CA SER A 353 0.91 -54.32 6.26
C SER A 353 1.69 -53.82 5.06
N GLN A 354 1.31 -52.64 4.56
CA GLN A 354 2.04 -51.92 3.52
C GLN A 354 2.21 -50.47 3.92
N THR A 355 3.44 -49.96 3.70
CA THR A 355 3.77 -48.56 3.96
C THR A 355 4.06 -47.86 2.64
N GLU A 356 3.44 -46.71 2.43
CA GLU A 356 3.57 -45.89 1.23
C GLU A 356 3.73 -44.42 1.59
N THR A 357 4.01 -43.55 0.60
CA THR A 357 4.21 -42.12 0.85
C THR A 357 3.41 -41.32 -0.16
N ILE A 358 2.50 -40.47 0.34
CA ILE A 358 1.75 -39.47 -0.42
C ILE A 358 2.74 -38.39 -0.86
N THR A 359 2.65 -37.97 -2.12
CA THR A 359 3.34 -36.78 -2.60
C THR A 359 2.36 -35.60 -2.66
N TYR A 360 2.84 -34.44 -2.29
CA TYR A 360 2.02 -33.24 -2.15
C TYR A 360 2.85 -32.00 -2.48
N THR A 361 2.16 -30.89 -2.74
CA THR A 361 2.74 -29.59 -2.97
C THR A 361 2.18 -28.61 -1.95
N ASN A 362 3.07 -27.96 -1.20
CA ASN A 362 2.76 -26.77 -0.41
C ASN A 362 2.32 -25.67 -1.37
N GLN A 363 1.34 -24.91 -1.00
CA GLN A 363 0.93 -23.71 -1.72
C GLN A 363 1.31 -22.45 -0.90
N SER A 364 0.36 -21.72 -0.41
CA SER A 364 0.64 -20.57 0.46
C SER A 364 1.16 -21.02 1.81
N ASP A 365 0.60 -22.11 2.34
CA ASP A 365 0.98 -22.68 3.62
C ASP A 365 1.69 -24.04 3.51
N ASP A 366 2.44 -24.37 4.55
CA ASP A 366 3.14 -25.65 4.63
C ASP A 366 2.20 -26.75 5.10
N VAL A 367 2.15 -27.87 4.40
CA VAL A 367 1.44 -29.08 4.86
C VAL A 367 2.04 -29.55 6.18
N THR A 368 1.21 -29.70 7.20
CA THR A 368 1.58 -30.16 8.53
C THR A 368 1.10 -31.56 8.84
N GLY A 369 0.11 -32.07 8.10
CA GLY A 369 -0.46 -33.39 8.34
C GLY A 369 -1.32 -33.94 7.21
N PHE A 370 -1.82 -35.14 7.46
CA PHE A 370 -2.83 -35.81 6.61
C PHE A 370 -3.94 -36.35 7.50
N ARG A 371 -5.17 -36.31 6.98
CA ARG A 371 -6.34 -36.83 7.68
C ARG A 371 -7.26 -37.62 6.77
N ILE A 372 -8.08 -38.46 7.35
CA ILE A 372 -9.19 -39.13 6.68
C ILE A 372 -10.48 -38.60 7.31
N GLU A 373 -11.50 -38.40 6.49
CA GLU A 373 -12.83 -38.04 6.99
C GLU A 373 -13.70 -39.28 7.16
N PRO A 374 -13.92 -39.76 8.39
CA PRO A 374 -14.66 -41.03 8.63
C PRO A 374 -16.08 -41.01 8.11
N THR A 375 -16.74 -39.85 8.09
CA THR A 375 -18.13 -39.73 7.65
C THR A 375 -18.31 -39.89 6.13
N GLU A 376 -17.24 -39.76 5.37
CA GLU A 376 -17.22 -39.94 3.92
C GLU A 376 -16.84 -41.37 3.49
N PHE A 377 -16.34 -42.19 4.43
CA PHE A 377 -15.95 -43.57 4.18
C PHE A 377 -17.17 -44.48 4.13
N ASN A 378 -17.21 -45.44 3.16
CA ASN A 378 -18.19 -46.53 3.03
C ASN A 378 -19.64 -46.11 3.22
N THR A 379 -20.02 -44.92 2.75
CA THR A 379 -21.36 -44.34 2.91
C THR A 379 -22.48 -45.20 2.34
N GLY A 380 -22.16 -46.08 1.38
CA GLY A 380 -23.09 -47.06 0.80
C GLY A 380 -23.24 -48.37 1.57
N GLY A 381 -22.41 -48.59 2.61
CA GLY A 381 -22.39 -49.82 3.42
C GLY A 381 -22.04 -51.06 2.62
N THR A 382 -21.27 -50.94 1.52
CA THR A 382 -20.93 -52.04 0.61
C THR A 382 -19.72 -52.84 1.09
N LEU A 383 -18.78 -52.20 1.80
CA LEU A 383 -17.64 -52.87 2.42
C LEU A 383 -18.10 -53.55 3.70
N LYS A 384 -17.90 -54.84 3.79
CA LYS A 384 -18.29 -55.66 4.94
C LYS A 384 -17.21 -56.62 5.37
N SER A 385 -17.30 -57.08 6.62
CA SER A 385 -16.52 -58.19 7.18
C SER A 385 -17.48 -59.07 8.00
N ASN A 386 -17.50 -60.36 7.76
CA ASN A 386 -18.43 -61.32 8.37
C ASN A 386 -19.91 -60.88 8.26
N GLY A 387 -20.33 -60.31 7.13
CA GLY A 387 -21.69 -59.83 6.88
C GLY A 387 -22.04 -58.48 7.52
N LEU A 388 -21.15 -57.90 8.34
CA LEU A 388 -21.34 -56.64 9.03
C LEU A 388 -20.67 -55.50 8.26
N VAL A 389 -21.32 -54.31 8.26
CA VAL A 389 -20.77 -53.13 7.57
C VAL A 389 -19.54 -52.62 8.31
N VAL A 390 -18.49 -52.36 7.57
CA VAL A 390 -17.26 -51.76 8.10
C VAL A 390 -17.44 -50.25 8.24
N GLU A 391 -17.30 -49.76 9.44
CA GLU A 391 -17.28 -48.34 9.80
C GLU A 391 -15.86 -47.87 10.08
N LEU A 392 -15.60 -46.55 10.02
CA LEU A 392 -14.29 -45.94 10.29
C LEU A 392 -14.39 -44.95 11.46
N LYS A 393 -13.38 -44.97 12.33
CA LYS A 393 -13.21 -43.99 13.39
C LYS A 393 -11.75 -43.64 13.61
N ALA A 394 -11.48 -42.46 14.23
CA ALA A 394 -10.14 -42.13 14.69
C ALA A 394 -9.66 -43.14 15.76
N ASP A 395 -8.40 -43.51 15.71
CA ASP A 395 -7.77 -44.36 16.75
C ASP A 395 -7.46 -43.52 17.99
N PRO A 396 -8.10 -43.80 19.14
CA PRO A 396 -7.83 -43.03 20.36
C PRO A 396 -6.43 -43.24 20.94
N THR A 397 -5.69 -44.23 20.45
CA THR A 397 -4.37 -44.61 20.98
C THR A 397 -3.22 -44.17 20.08
N THR A 398 -3.48 -43.93 18.81
CA THR A 398 -2.50 -43.53 17.80
C THR A 398 -2.88 -42.18 17.21
N PRO A 399 -2.18 -41.09 17.53
CA PRO A 399 -2.43 -39.80 16.91
C PRO A 399 -2.35 -39.93 15.38
N GLY A 400 -3.30 -39.32 14.65
CA GLY A 400 -3.37 -39.44 13.20
C GLY A 400 -3.73 -40.84 12.66
N GLY A 401 -4.06 -41.79 13.55
CA GLY A 401 -4.49 -43.14 13.18
C GLY A 401 -5.99 -43.28 13.04
N TYR A 402 -6.43 -44.28 12.27
CA TYR A 402 -7.83 -44.62 12.07
C TYR A 402 -8.00 -46.14 12.11
N ILE A 403 -9.18 -46.57 12.58
CA ILE A 403 -9.57 -47.97 12.71
C ILE A 403 -10.82 -48.22 11.88
N GLY A 404 -10.73 -49.13 10.89
CA GLY A 404 -11.90 -49.75 10.28
C GLY A 404 -12.38 -50.89 11.19
N TYR A 405 -13.64 -50.86 11.58
CA TYR A 405 -14.20 -51.83 12.53
C TYR A 405 -15.63 -52.24 12.15
N VAL A 406 -16.07 -53.36 12.67
CA VAL A 406 -17.44 -53.82 12.62
C VAL A 406 -18.00 -53.96 14.02
N THR A 407 -19.32 -53.78 14.15
CA THR A 407 -20.03 -53.97 15.42
C THR A 407 -21.05 -55.10 15.32
N ASP A 408 -20.91 -56.09 16.20
CA ASP A 408 -21.86 -57.21 16.22
C ASP A 408 -23.19 -56.86 16.91
N GLY A 409 -24.15 -57.81 16.87
CA GLY A 409 -25.46 -57.66 17.49
C GLY A 409 -25.44 -57.51 19.05
N SER A 410 -24.28 -57.74 19.65
CA SER A 410 -24.05 -57.55 21.11
C SER A 410 -23.27 -56.25 21.42
N SER A 411 -23.09 -55.40 20.45
CA SER A 411 -22.29 -54.13 20.52
C SER A 411 -20.82 -54.36 20.83
N VAL A 412 -20.27 -55.50 20.42
CA VAL A 412 -18.83 -55.77 20.48
C VAL A 412 -18.19 -55.31 19.17
N GLU A 413 -17.16 -54.48 19.29
CA GLU A 413 -16.40 -54.01 18.12
C GLU A 413 -15.23 -54.97 17.82
N THR A 414 -15.03 -55.24 16.55
CA THR A 414 -13.89 -55.98 16.02
C THR A 414 -13.15 -55.08 15.02
N ASN A 415 -11.86 -54.89 15.20
CA ASN A 415 -11.02 -54.12 14.29
C ASN A 415 -10.74 -54.94 13.03
N VAL A 416 -11.02 -54.37 11.88
CA VAL A 416 -10.84 -55.04 10.56
C VAL A 416 -9.56 -54.60 9.90
N PHE A 417 -9.24 -53.29 9.97
CA PHE A 417 -7.98 -52.73 9.49
C PHE A 417 -7.59 -51.51 10.30
N THR A 418 -6.32 -51.12 10.20
CA THR A 418 -5.85 -49.83 10.70
C THR A 418 -5.11 -49.09 9.60
N ILE A 419 -5.17 -47.75 9.67
CA ILE A 419 -4.31 -46.88 8.89
C ILE A 419 -3.74 -45.80 9.81
N SER A 420 -2.45 -45.51 9.70
CA SER A 420 -1.81 -44.46 10.50
C SER A 420 -0.88 -43.65 9.63
N PHE A 421 -0.88 -42.32 9.84
CA PHE A 421 0.09 -41.41 9.24
C PHE A 421 1.29 -41.28 10.19
N SER A 422 2.49 -41.12 9.61
CA SER A 422 3.74 -41.03 10.36
C SER A 422 3.95 -39.63 10.94
N ASP A 423 4.24 -39.52 12.22
CA ASP A 423 4.61 -38.26 12.89
C ASP A 423 6.02 -37.76 12.50
N THR A 424 6.86 -38.63 11.91
CA THR A 424 8.24 -38.27 11.60
C THR A 424 8.55 -38.10 10.11
N ASN A 425 7.75 -38.74 9.26
CA ASN A 425 7.88 -38.67 7.80
C ASN A 425 6.55 -38.21 7.21
N LEU A 426 6.42 -36.93 7.00
CA LEU A 426 5.19 -36.35 6.48
C LEU A 426 4.77 -36.99 5.14
N GLY A 427 3.50 -37.33 5.02
CA GLY A 427 2.93 -38.05 3.89
C GLY A 427 3.09 -39.58 3.96
N GLN A 428 3.97 -40.14 4.80
CA GLN A 428 4.09 -41.58 4.95
C GLN A 428 2.91 -42.14 5.73
N TYR A 429 2.30 -43.19 5.22
CA TYR A 429 1.22 -43.90 5.89
C TYR A 429 1.45 -45.40 5.86
N THR A 430 0.90 -46.11 6.85
CA THR A 430 0.91 -47.57 6.94
C THR A 430 -0.51 -48.08 7.06
N PHE A 431 -0.94 -48.91 6.14
CA PHE A 431 -2.20 -49.64 6.19
C PHE A 431 -1.92 -51.07 6.65
N THR A 432 -2.72 -51.61 7.58
CA THR A 432 -2.62 -52.95 8.10
C THR A 432 -3.97 -53.65 8.10
N LEU A 433 -4.10 -54.77 7.42
CA LEU A 433 -5.26 -55.66 7.46
C LEU A 433 -5.21 -56.55 8.69
N LEU A 434 -6.32 -56.70 9.43
CA LEU A 434 -6.42 -57.45 10.66
C LEU A 434 -7.38 -58.62 10.60
N GLU A 435 -8.49 -58.46 9.84
CA GLU A 435 -9.56 -59.45 9.63
C GLU A 435 -9.91 -59.52 8.17
N ALA A 436 -10.52 -60.66 7.73
CA ALA A 436 -11.00 -60.83 6.37
C ALA A 436 -12.20 -59.93 6.05
N LEU A 437 -12.32 -59.56 4.77
CA LEU A 437 -13.42 -58.77 4.21
C LEU A 437 -14.34 -59.65 3.36
N ASP A 438 -15.60 -59.31 3.26
CA ASP A 438 -16.55 -60.07 2.42
C ASP A 438 -16.27 -59.81 0.94
N HIS A 439 -15.80 -60.83 0.22
CA HIS A 439 -15.64 -60.79 -1.24
C HIS A 439 -16.92 -61.16 -1.97
N ALA A 440 -17.03 -60.85 -3.25
CA ALA A 440 -18.18 -61.21 -4.05
C ALA A 440 -18.24 -62.74 -4.32
N ASP A 441 -19.39 -63.36 -4.10
CA ASP A 441 -19.60 -64.79 -4.26
C ASP A 441 -19.19 -65.35 -5.65
N GLY A 442 -18.41 -66.40 -5.65
CA GLY A 442 -18.46 -67.40 -6.72
C GLY A 442 -17.34 -67.39 -7.74
N LEU A 443 -16.20 -66.81 -7.49
CA LEU A 443 -15.02 -67.04 -8.33
C LEU A 443 -13.75 -67.00 -7.45
N LEU A 444 -13.16 -68.16 -7.31
CA LEU A 444 -11.87 -68.37 -6.67
C LEU A 444 -10.91 -67.20 -6.84
N ASN A 445 -10.44 -66.58 -5.76
CA ASN A 445 -9.39 -65.57 -5.72
C ASN A 445 -9.71 -64.27 -6.47
N ASN A 446 -10.70 -63.55 -6.03
CA ASN A 446 -11.04 -62.23 -6.56
C ASN A 446 -10.48 -61.10 -5.69
N ASN A 447 -10.36 -59.88 -6.23
CA ASN A 447 -9.93 -58.70 -5.51
C ASN A 447 -11.14 -57.87 -5.09
N LEU A 448 -11.11 -57.42 -3.84
CA LEU A 448 -12.00 -56.39 -3.33
C LEU A 448 -11.26 -55.04 -3.35
N ASN A 449 -11.94 -54.01 -3.85
CA ASN A 449 -11.37 -52.65 -3.88
C ASN A 449 -12.27 -51.69 -3.12
N PHE A 450 -11.66 -50.80 -2.37
CA PHE A 450 -12.33 -49.68 -1.71
C PHE A 450 -11.38 -48.50 -1.54
N ASP A 451 -11.96 -47.32 -1.28
CA ASP A 451 -11.25 -46.07 -1.21
C ASP A 451 -11.40 -45.44 0.17
N LEU A 452 -10.34 -44.79 0.64
CA LEU A 452 -10.32 -43.95 1.84
C LEU A 452 -10.14 -42.48 1.41
N PRO A 453 -11.04 -41.55 1.82
CA PRO A 453 -10.94 -40.14 1.48
C PRO A 453 -9.83 -39.48 2.32
N VAL A 454 -8.78 -39.02 1.64
CA VAL A 454 -7.59 -38.43 2.27
C VAL A 454 -7.51 -36.94 1.94
N TYR A 455 -7.16 -36.13 2.94
CA TYR A 455 -6.91 -34.71 2.86
C TYR A 455 -5.49 -34.41 3.37
N ALA A 456 -4.79 -33.50 2.72
CA ALA A 456 -3.63 -32.83 3.31
C ALA A 456 -4.13 -31.64 4.12
N VAL A 457 -3.52 -31.40 5.26
CA VAL A 457 -3.86 -30.30 6.17
C VAL A 457 -2.62 -29.41 6.30
N ASP A 458 -2.76 -28.11 6.14
CA ASP A 458 -1.68 -27.16 6.25
C ASP A 458 -1.50 -26.56 7.65
N SER A 459 -0.70 -25.49 7.77
CA SER A 459 -0.29 -24.95 9.07
C SER A 459 -1.38 -24.19 9.80
N ASP A 460 -2.34 -23.60 9.11
CA ASP A 460 -3.48 -22.89 9.69
C ASP A 460 -4.78 -23.71 9.71
N GLY A 461 -4.73 -24.93 9.17
CA GLY A 461 -5.76 -25.96 9.33
C GLY A 461 -6.66 -26.15 8.14
N ASP A 462 -6.31 -25.60 6.98
CA ASP A 462 -7.08 -25.76 5.76
C ASP A 462 -6.80 -27.09 5.09
N ASP A 463 -7.85 -27.65 4.52
CA ASP A 463 -7.82 -28.95 3.84
C ASP A 463 -7.59 -28.80 2.34
N SER A 464 -6.77 -29.69 1.79
CA SER A 464 -6.72 -29.90 0.34
C SER A 464 -8.07 -30.38 -0.22
N LEU A 465 -8.20 -30.39 -1.54
CA LEU A 465 -9.26 -31.18 -2.17
C LEU A 465 -9.07 -32.66 -1.82
N VAL A 466 -10.21 -33.38 -1.68
CA VAL A 466 -10.19 -34.81 -1.37
C VAL A 466 -9.45 -35.60 -2.44
N SER A 467 -8.55 -36.49 -1.98
CA SER A 467 -7.92 -37.51 -2.81
C SER A 467 -8.27 -38.90 -2.29
N GLN A 468 -8.24 -39.90 -3.19
CA GLN A 468 -8.63 -41.26 -2.84
C GLN A 468 -7.40 -42.15 -2.63
N LEU A 469 -7.30 -42.77 -1.45
CA LEU A 469 -6.36 -43.83 -1.18
C LEU A 469 -7.04 -45.16 -1.56
N ASN A 470 -6.58 -45.73 -2.66
CA ASN A 470 -7.16 -46.97 -3.19
C ASN A 470 -6.55 -48.18 -2.48
N VAL A 471 -7.39 -49.03 -1.89
CA VAL A 471 -6.99 -50.28 -1.22
C VAL A 471 -7.56 -51.46 -2.03
N THR A 472 -6.66 -52.40 -2.31
CA THR A 472 -7.00 -53.66 -2.98
C THR A 472 -6.68 -54.82 -2.05
N ILE A 473 -7.66 -55.64 -1.72
CA ILE A 473 -7.45 -56.85 -0.88
C ILE A 473 -7.76 -58.06 -1.76
N GLY A 474 -6.79 -58.94 -1.85
CA GLY A 474 -6.95 -60.25 -2.52
C GLY A 474 -7.59 -61.28 -1.58
N ASP A 475 -8.57 -61.99 -2.07
CA ASP A 475 -9.34 -63.04 -1.42
C ASP A 475 -8.43 -64.21 -0.97
N ASP A 476 -8.79 -64.89 0.09
CA ASP A 476 -8.16 -66.11 0.55
C ASP A 476 -9.06 -67.33 0.30
N VAL A 477 -8.54 -68.30 -0.37
CA VAL A 477 -9.29 -69.53 -0.73
C VAL A 477 -8.68 -70.70 0.00
N GLN A 478 -9.53 -71.48 0.67
CA GLN A 478 -9.12 -72.70 1.36
C GLN A 478 -8.37 -73.67 0.42
N ILE A 479 -7.36 -74.35 0.95
CA ILE A 479 -6.61 -75.37 0.23
C ILE A 479 -7.18 -76.74 0.56
N MET A 480 -7.71 -77.40 -0.46
CA MET A 480 -8.22 -78.81 -0.35
C MET A 480 -7.16 -79.80 -0.84
N GLN A 481 -6.88 -80.83 -0.06
CA GLN A 481 -5.91 -81.87 -0.37
C GLN A 481 -6.56 -83.23 -0.41
N GLY A 482 -6.37 -83.97 -1.50
CA GLY A 482 -6.72 -85.37 -1.57
C GLY A 482 -5.77 -86.27 -0.86
N GLY A 483 -6.22 -87.37 -0.28
CA GLY A 483 -5.37 -88.34 0.38
C GLY A 483 -5.97 -89.73 0.36
N VAL A 484 -5.22 -90.69 0.91
CA VAL A 484 -5.66 -92.09 1.01
C VAL A 484 -5.84 -92.39 2.50
N LEU A 485 -7.02 -92.87 2.83
CA LEU A 485 -7.34 -93.33 4.18
C LEU A 485 -7.27 -94.86 4.23
N ASP A 486 -6.12 -95.40 4.64
CA ASP A 486 -5.92 -96.87 4.77
C ASP A 486 -6.38 -97.34 6.14
N ILE A 487 -7.45 -98.13 6.16
CA ILE A 487 -8.00 -98.72 7.38
C ILE A 487 -8.00 -100.22 7.24
N THR A 488 -7.51 -100.93 8.23
CA THR A 488 -7.54 -102.43 8.29
C THR A 488 -8.84 -102.86 9.00
N GLU A 489 -9.57 -103.82 8.43
CA GLU A 489 -10.75 -104.38 9.03
C GLU A 489 -10.47 -104.97 10.39
N PRO A 490 -11.24 -104.60 11.42
CA PRO A 490 -10.92 -105.08 12.78
C PRO A 490 -11.14 -106.58 12.90
N ASN A 491 -10.19 -107.23 13.62
CA ASN A 491 -10.30 -108.64 13.93
C ASN A 491 -11.23 -108.83 15.15
N LEU A 492 -12.28 -109.65 14.95
CA LEU A 492 -13.30 -109.91 15.98
C LEU A 492 -12.75 -110.50 17.30
N SER A 493 -11.51 -110.93 17.34
CA SER A 493 -10.93 -111.57 18.51
C SER A 493 -10.21 -110.65 19.51
N ASP A 494 -9.78 -109.45 19.18
CA ASP A 494 -8.99 -108.60 20.08
C ASP A 494 -9.60 -107.17 20.34
N GLY A 495 -10.77 -106.87 19.83
CA GLY A 495 -11.52 -105.70 20.22
C GLY A 495 -10.89 -104.30 19.87
N THR A 496 -9.79 -104.33 19.12
CA THR A 496 -9.06 -103.14 18.72
C THR A 496 -9.59 -102.63 17.36
N ILE A 497 -10.16 -101.46 17.37
CA ILE A 497 -10.56 -100.72 16.14
C ILE A 497 -9.41 -99.82 15.77
N THR A 498 -8.81 -100.04 14.60
CA THR A 498 -7.84 -99.11 14.05
C THR A 498 -8.54 -97.96 13.37
N THR A 499 -8.39 -96.76 13.85
CA THR A 499 -8.87 -95.54 13.23
C THR A 499 -7.68 -94.80 12.61
N ASN A 500 -7.85 -94.30 11.46
CA ASN A 500 -6.94 -93.36 10.79
C ASN A 500 -7.66 -92.06 10.46
N THR A 501 -6.95 -90.97 10.52
CA THR A 501 -7.48 -89.65 10.16
C THR A 501 -6.65 -89.06 9.06
N ILE A 502 -7.30 -88.38 8.19
CA ILE A 502 -6.68 -87.59 7.13
C ILE A 502 -7.28 -86.18 7.19
N ASP A 503 -6.44 -85.21 7.15
CA ASP A 503 -6.86 -83.81 6.97
C ASP A 503 -6.97 -83.55 5.48
N VAL A 504 -8.20 -83.25 5.02
CA VAL A 504 -8.48 -82.92 3.62
C VAL A 504 -8.52 -81.41 3.36
N MET A 505 -8.44 -80.65 4.42
CA MET A 505 -8.39 -79.17 4.38
C MET A 505 -7.30 -78.67 5.33
N PRO A 506 -6.04 -78.89 4.95
CA PRO A 506 -4.92 -78.58 5.83
C PRO A 506 -4.76 -77.08 6.10
N GLU A 507 -5.26 -76.24 5.20
CA GLU A 507 -5.23 -74.81 5.33
C GLU A 507 -6.65 -74.26 5.05
N GLN A 508 -7.22 -73.57 6.07
CA GLN A 508 -8.53 -72.91 5.95
C GLN A 508 -8.33 -71.53 5.37
N SER A 509 -9.34 -70.98 4.77
CA SER A 509 -9.34 -69.55 4.38
C SER A 509 -9.56 -68.67 5.62
N ALA A 510 -9.12 -67.40 5.54
CA ALA A 510 -9.31 -66.41 6.56
C ALA A 510 -10.81 -66.15 6.84
N ASP A 511 -11.70 -66.41 5.89
CA ASP A 511 -13.15 -66.32 6.05
C ASP A 511 -13.77 -67.52 6.78
N GLY A 512 -12.96 -68.51 7.17
CA GLY A 512 -13.45 -69.72 7.80
C GLY A 512 -14.15 -70.68 6.86
N ALA A 513 -13.47 -71.70 6.39
CA ALA A 513 -14.02 -72.73 5.54
C ALA A 513 -14.61 -73.91 6.34
N THR A 514 -15.71 -74.46 5.85
CA THR A 514 -16.33 -75.66 6.42
C THR A 514 -16.62 -76.72 5.36
N ILE A 515 -16.48 -78.01 5.69
CA ILE A 515 -16.88 -79.09 4.81
C ILE A 515 -18.42 -79.15 4.79
N THR A 516 -19.02 -78.85 3.67
CA THR A 516 -20.49 -78.78 3.50
C THR A 516 -21.11 -80.08 2.99
N GLN A 517 -20.31 -80.93 2.32
CA GLN A 517 -20.79 -82.18 1.75
C GLN A 517 -19.69 -83.22 1.59
N PHE A 518 -19.99 -84.50 1.85
CA PHE A 518 -19.19 -85.65 1.44
C PHE A 518 -20.08 -86.68 0.76
N THR A 519 -19.58 -87.38 -0.22
CA THR A 519 -20.33 -88.43 -1.01
C THR A 519 -19.58 -89.75 -0.98
#